data_2710593562ca4aa275297952a3e852d8
#
_entry.id   2710593562ca4aa275297952a3e852d8
#
_cell.length_a   1.000
_cell.length_b   1.000
_cell.length_c   1.000
_cell.angle_alpha   90.00
_cell.angle_beta   90.00
_cell.angle_gamma   90.00
#
_symmetry.space_group_name_H-M   'P 1'
#
loop_
_entity.id
_entity.type
_entity.pdbx_description
1 polymer ?
#
loop_
_entity_poly.entity_id
_entity_poly.type
_entity_poly.pdbx_seq_one_letter_code
_entity_poly.pdbx_strand_id
1 'polypeptide(L)'
;MPLEFFFGVALLVVVVYIIFRIIGNITLGALLVLAVFLASYLLVGSFPSLGDVPVIGNFIPTTGKAIAVIKDFSYSMDVIGVSTSSSDNLLITVANTGQLEISNFTTYVDNQQVDILNNKDSLNSGDVVVFELNWKEAFERILVKSDQTEAAYEKPT
;
A
#
# COMPACT_ATOMS: atom_id res chain seq x y z
N MET A 1 11.72 34.67 -29.57
CA MET A 1 10.70 33.63 -29.60
C MET A 1 9.46 34.20 -30.26
N PRO A 2 8.91 33.59 -31.28
CA PRO A 2 7.76 34.14 -31.97
C PRO A 2 6.52 34.14 -31.06
N LEU A 3 5.73 35.18 -31.16
CA LEU A 3 4.52 35.44 -30.37
C LEU A 3 3.53 34.26 -30.49
N GLU A 4 3.54 33.59 -31.62
CA GLU A 4 2.73 32.39 -31.92
C GLU A 4 3.00 31.22 -30.99
N PHE A 5 4.23 31.09 -30.51
CA PHE A 5 4.60 30.02 -29.53
C PHE A 5 3.92 30.25 -28.17
N PHE A 6 3.87 31.48 -27.69
CA PHE A 6 3.17 31.83 -26.43
C PHE A 6 1.67 31.65 -26.53
N PHE A 7 1.08 31.97 -27.70
CA PHE A 7 -0.33 31.71 -27.95
C PHE A 7 -0.66 30.22 -27.98
N GLY A 8 0.20 29.39 -28.60
CA GLY A 8 0.04 27.95 -28.61
C GLY A 8 0.10 27.32 -27.22
N VAL A 9 1.06 27.74 -26.41
CA VAL A 9 1.20 27.26 -25.03
C VAL A 9 0.02 27.71 -24.16
N ALA A 10 -0.42 28.97 -24.26
CA ALA A 10 -1.56 29.47 -23.51
C ALA A 10 -2.87 28.75 -23.88
N LEU A 11 -3.08 28.49 -25.17
CA LEU A 11 -4.24 27.74 -25.65
C LEU A 11 -4.22 26.29 -25.11
N LEU A 12 -3.06 25.66 -25.13
CA LEU A 12 -2.90 24.29 -24.61
C LEU A 12 -3.23 24.21 -23.11
N VAL A 13 -2.75 25.17 -22.31
CA VAL A 13 -3.04 25.24 -20.87
C VAL A 13 -4.53 25.44 -20.61
N VAL A 14 -5.20 26.28 -21.39
CA VAL A 14 -6.65 26.50 -21.26
C VAL A 14 -7.45 25.24 -21.63
N VAL A 15 -7.08 24.56 -22.71
CA VAL A 15 -7.71 23.30 -23.13
C VAL A 15 -7.54 22.22 -22.06
N VAL A 16 -6.32 22.09 -21.53
CA VAL A 16 -6.01 21.14 -20.43
C VAL A 16 -6.85 21.46 -19.19
N TYR A 17 -6.95 22.73 -18.81
CA TYR A 17 -7.76 23.15 -17.67
C TYR A 17 -9.27 22.86 -17.87
N ILE A 18 -9.80 23.12 -19.06
CA ILE A 18 -11.21 22.84 -19.38
C ILE A 18 -11.50 21.35 -19.33
N ILE A 19 -10.61 20.51 -19.88
CA ILE A 19 -10.77 19.06 -19.86
C ILE A 19 -10.71 18.53 -18.43
N PHE A 20 -9.77 18.99 -17.60
CA PHE A 20 -9.68 18.61 -16.18
C PHE A 20 -10.94 19.00 -15.40
N ARG A 21 -11.52 20.16 -15.71
CA ARG A 21 -12.72 20.67 -15.04
C ARG A 21 -13.99 19.92 -15.45
N ILE A 22 -14.07 19.49 -16.72
CA ILE A 22 -15.29 18.83 -17.24
C ILE A 22 -15.31 17.33 -16.89
N ILE A 23 -14.17 16.66 -16.90
CA ILE A 23 -14.13 15.19 -16.87
C ILE A 23 -13.80 14.63 -15.48
N GLY A 24 -13.16 15.40 -14.58
CA GLY A 24 -12.94 15.01 -13.16
C GLY A 24 -12.35 13.60 -12.93
N ASN A 25 -11.81 12.97 -13.97
CA ASN A 25 -11.44 11.57 -13.98
C ASN A 25 -9.92 11.42 -14.06
N ILE A 26 -9.32 10.80 -13.03
CA ILE A 26 -7.87 10.57 -12.87
C ILE A 26 -7.26 9.87 -14.10
N THR A 27 -7.99 8.97 -14.74
CA THR A 27 -7.55 8.24 -15.93
C THR A 27 -7.33 9.15 -17.15
N LEU A 28 -8.17 10.14 -17.34
CA LEU A 28 -8.03 11.08 -18.44
C LEU A 28 -6.90 12.08 -18.20
N GLY A 29 -6.68 12.47 -16.95
CA GLY A 29 -5.54 13.27 -16.54
C GLY A 29 -4.20 12.61 -16.87
N ALA A 30 -4.07 11.31 -16.58
CA ALA A 30 -2.89 10.53 -16.91
C ALA A 30 -2.65 10.43 -18.43
N LEU A 31 -3.73 10.24 -19.20
CA LEU A 31 -3.66 10.16 -20.67
C LEU A 31 -3.26 11.49 -21.32
N LEU A 32 -3.65 12.60 -20.70
CA LEU A 32 -3.32 13.94 -21.13
C LEU A 32 -1.87 14.30 -20.83
N VAL A 33 -1.37 13.91 -19.65
CA VAL A 33 0.05 14.02 -19.30
C VAL A 33 0.89 13.23 -20.31
N LEU A 34 0.48 12.01 -20.65
CA LEU A 34 1.16 11.19 -21.65
C LEU A 34 1.15 11.85 -23.04
N ALA A 35 0.04 12.47 -23.45
CA ALA A 35 -0.09 13.17 -24.73
C ALA A 35 0.83 14.41 -24.79
N VAL A 36 0.95 15.18 -23.70
CA VAL A 36 1.88 16.30 -23.61
C VAL A 36 3.32 15.85 -23.69
N PHE A 37 3.67 14.74 -23.05
CA PHE A 37 5.01 14.13 -23.14
C PHE A 37 5.32 13.69 -24.58
N LEU A 38 4.37 13.04 -25.24
CA LEU A 38 4.53 12.58 -26.62
C LEU A 38 4.67 13.77 -27.58
N ALA A 39 3.88 14.82 -27.40
CA ALA A 39 3.98 16.05 -28.19
C ALA A 39 5.32 16.76 -27.98
N SER A 40 5.82 16.82 -26.74
CA SER A 40 7.15 17.39 -26.43
C SER A 40 8.26 16.59 -27.11
N TYR A 41 8.17 15.28 -27.13
CA TYR A 41 9.13 14.43 -27.82
C TYR A 41 9.13 14.67 -29.33
N LEU A 42 7.96 14.80 -29.95
CA LEU A 42 7.84 15.03 -31.38
C LEU A 42 8.33 16.43 -31.82
N LEU A 43 8.20 17.44 -30.94
CA LEU A 43 8.57 18.82 -31.23
C LEU A 43 10.04 19.13 -30.90
N VAL A 44 10.60 18.52 -29.86
CA VAL A 44 11.93 18.86 -29.31
C VAL A 44 12.94 17.73 -29.52
N GLY A 45 12.47 16.51 -29.90
CA GLY A 45 13.35 15.37 -30.16
C GLY A 45 13.95 14.73 -28.91
N SER A 46 13.55 15.19 -27.70
CA SER A 46 14.00 14.62 -26.44
C SER A 46 12.86 14.59 -25.43
N PHE A 47 12.80 13.53 -24.62
CA PHE A 47 11.91 13.52 -23.46
C PHE A 47 12.47 14.47 -22.41
N PRO A 48 11.71 15.48 -21.95
CA PRO A 48 12.08 16.19 -20.76
C PRO A 48 12.13 15.19 -19.61
N SER A 49 13.21 15.19 -18.83
CA SER A 49 13.23 14.38 -17.61
C SER A 49 12.09 14.88 -16.71
N LEU A 50 11.37 13.97 -16.07
CA LEU A 50 10.25 14.30 -15.17
C LEU A 50 10.67 15.31 -14.06
N GLY A 51 11.98 15.37 -13.75
CA GLY A 51 12.56 16.32 -12.81
C GLY A 51 12.71 17.76 -13.35
N ASP A 52 12.72 17.92 -14.68
CA ASP A 52 12.91 19.23 -15.32
C ASP A 52 11.60 20.02 -15.48
N VAL A 53 10.45 19.39 -15.18
CA VAL A 53 9.15 20.06 -15.17
C VAL A 53 8.91 20.67 -13.79
N PRO A 54 8.94 22.03 -13.64
CA PRO A 54 8.93 22.70 -12.33
C PRO A 54 7.72 22.35 -11.46
N VAL A 55 6.59 22.01 -12.09
CA VAL A 55 5.36 21.64 -11.39
C VAL A 55 5.39 20.19 -10.94
N ILE A 56 5.98 19.28 -11.73
CA ILE A 56 6.04 17.85 -11.43
C ILE A 56 7.24 17.53 -10.53
N GLY A 57 8.36 18.23 -10.69
CA GLY A 57 9.56 18.05 -9.87
C GLY A 57 9.32 18.27 -8.37
N ASN A 58 8.34 19.10 -8.01
CA ASN A 58 7.96 19.30 -6.61
C ASN A 58 6.99 18.24 -6.07
N PHE A 59 6.33 17.47 -6.95
CA PHE A 59 5.38 16.43 -6.59
C PHE A 59 5.94 15.00 -6.71
N ILE A 60 7.04 14.84 -7.48
CA ILE A 60 7.74 13.55 -7.52
C ILE A 60 8.79 13.58 -6.40
N PRO A 61 8.55 12.91 -5.28
CA PRO A 61 9.60 12.72 -4.30
C PRO A 61 10.78 12.03 -5.00
N THR A 62 11.99 12.51 -4.76
CA THR A 62 13.23 11.84 -5.18
C THR A 62 13.07 10.33 -4.98
N THR A 63 13.53 9.53 -5.90
CA THR A 63 13.26 8.07 -6.01
C THR A 63 13.30 7.33 -4.65
N GLY A 64 14.16 7.78 -3.73
CA GLY A 64 14.21 7.25 -2.36
C GLY A 64 12.99 7.61 -1.49
N LYS A 65 12.38 8.78 -1.70
CA LYS A 65 11.16 9.19 -0.98
C LYS A 65 9.90 8.57 -1.59
N ALA A 66 9.88 8.31 -2.90
CA ALA A 66 8.77 7.60 -3.55
C ALA A 66 8.72 6.14 -3.08
N ILE A 67 9.88 5.50 -2.92
CA ILE A 67 9.96 4.14 -2.36
C ILE A 67 9.57 4.14 -0.88
N ALA A 68 9.93 5.17 -0.11
CA ALA A 68 9.49 5.30 1.28
C ALA A 68 7.96 5.50 1.38
N VAL A 69 7.38 6.35 0.52
CA VAL A 69 5.91 6.55 0.47
C VAL A 69 5.17 5.26 0.06
N ILE A 70 5.72 4.48 -0.88
CA ILE A 70 5.14 3.17 -1.25
C ILE A 70 5.30 2.18 -0.10
N LYS A 71 6.39 2.25 0.66
CA LYS A 71 6.62 1.39 1.82
C LYS A 71 5.65 1.72 2.97
N ASP A 72 5.23 2.97 3.08
CA ASP A 72 4.26 3.42 4.08
C ASP A 72 2.82 2.93 3.81
N PHE A 73 2.51 2.49 2.58
CA PHE A 73 1.24 1.86 2.21
C PHE A 73 1.33 0.33 2.11
N SER A 74 2.18 -0.30 2.89
CA SER A 74 2.33 -1.75 2.89
C SER A 74 1.37 -2.41 3.87
N TYR A 75 0.87 -3.58 3.49
CA TYR A 75 0.28 -4.51 4.43
C TYR A 75 1.40 -5.17 5.23
N SER A 76 1.32 -5.13 6.54
CA SER A 76 2.27 -5.78 7.43
C SER A 76 1.58 -6.23 8.70
N MET A 77 1.96 -7.39 9.19
CA MET A 77 1.42 -7.99 10.41
C MET A 77 2.54 -8.68 11.17
N ASP A 78 2.50 -8.62 12.49
CA ASP A 78 3.45 -9.30 13.35
C ASP A 78 2.74 -10.06 14.46
N VAL A 79 3.27 -11.24 14.82
CA VAL A 79 2.89 -11.94 16.05
C VAL A 79 3.80 -11.45 17.17
N ILE A 80 3.24 -10.59 18.04
CA ILE A 80 4.00 -9.89 19.09
C ILE A 80 4.00 -10.60 20.45
N GLY A 81 3.16 -11.64 20.58
CA GLY A 81 3.10 -12.41 21.82
C GLY A 81 2.35 -13.72 21.68
N VAL A 82 2.76 -14.69 22.46
CA VAL A 82 2.10 -16.01 22.58
C VAL A 82 2.02 -16.37 24.05
N SER A 83 0.85 -16.80 24.51
CA SER A 83 0.59 -17.22 25.88
C SER A 83 -0.50 -18.29 25.93
N THR A 84 -0.82 -18.77 27.12
CA THR A 84 -1.91 -19.76 27.34
C THR A 84 -2.98 -19.11 28.20
N SER A 85 -4.25 -19.35 27.87
CA SER A 85 -5.39 -18.90 28.66
C SER A 85 -5.60 -19.76 29.91
N SER A 86 -6.49 -19.33 30.78
CA SER A 86 -6.93 -20.13 31.94
C SER A 86 -7.67 -21.44 31.56
N SER A 87 -8.12 -21.53 30.31
CA SER A 87 -8.77 -22.71 29.71
C SER A 87 -7.80 -23.63 28.98
N ASP A 88 -6.50 -23.39 29.12
CA ASP A 88 -5.40 -24.06 28.38
C ASP A 88 -5.44 -23.84 26.86
N ASN A 89 -6.21 -22.86 26.38
CA ASN A 89 -6.21 -22.49 24.98
C ASN A 89 -5.00 -21.61 24.67
N LEU A 90 -4.51 -21.69 23.43
CA LEU A 90 -3.40 -20.88 22.96
C LEU A 90 -3.89 -19.47 22.64
N LEU A 91 -3.25 -18.44 23.21
CA LEU A 91 -3.51 -17.04 22.94
C LEU A 91 -2.37 -16.46 22.08
N ILE A 92 -2.73 -15.87 20.95
CA ILE A 92 -1.77 -15.22 20.04
C ILE A 92 -2.10 -13.74 19.95
N THR A 93 -1.15 -12.90 20.27
CA THR A 93 -1.28 -11.46 20.11
C THR A 93 -0.73 -11.04 18.76
N VAL A 94 -1.60 -10.50 17.91
CA VAL A 94 -1.27 -10.06 16.55
C VAL A 94 -1.44 -8.56 16.44
N ALA A 95 -0.47 -7.89 15.85
CA ALA A 95 -0.49 -6.47 15.56
C ALA A 95 -0.50 -6.22 14.06
N ASN A 96 -1.35 -5.30 13.59
CA ASN A 96 -1.22 -4.74 12.25
C ASN A 96 -0.16 -3.63 12.29
N THR A 97 1.04 -3.93 11.83
CA THR A 97 2.17 -3.01 11.77
C THR A 97 2.26 -2.26 10.44
N GLY A 98 1.37 -2.58 9.51
CA GLY A 98 1.20 -1.86 8.24
C GLY A 98 0.33 -0.61 8.38
N GLN A 99 0.17 0.10 7.28
CA GLN A 99 -0.68 1.29 7.22
C GLN A 99 -2.08 1.03 6.67
N LEU A 100 -2.29 -0.14 6.08
CA LEU A 100 -3.55 -0.53 5.49
C LEU A 100 -4.28 -1.54 6.38
N GLU A 101 -5.60 -1.54 6.31
CA GLU A 101 -6.45 -2.52 6.97
C GLU A 101 -6.18 -3.93 6.43
N ILE A 102 -6.07 -4.91 7.33
CA ILE A 102 -5.94 -6.34 7.01
C ILE A 102 -7.17 -7.08 7.51
N SER A 103 -7.58 -8.14 6.80
CA SER A 103 -8.84 -8.86 7.05
C SER A 103 -8.74 -10.34 6.75
N ASN A 104 -9.75 -11.10 7.19
CA ASN A 104 -9.93 -12.52 6.92
C ASN A 104 -8.77 -13.37 7.45
N PHE A 105 -8.67 -13.45 8.78
CA PHE A 105 -7.57 -14.16 9.44
C PHE A 105 -7.77 -15.67 9.45
N THR A 106 -6.68 -16.38 9.18
CA THR A 106 -6.58 -17.84 9.28
C THR A 106 -5.31 -18.20 10.04
N THR A 107 -5.38 -19.15 10.94
CA THR A 107 -4.24 -19.54 11.77
C THR A 107 -3.83 -20.99 11.52
N TYR A 108 -2.52 -21.22 11.59
CA TYR A 108 -1.92 -22.55 11.50
C TYR A 108 -0.94 -22.73 12.67
N VAL A 109 -1.02 -23.88 13.33
CA VAL A 109 -0.08 -24.32 14.35
C VAL A 109 0.58 -25.59 13.83
N ASP A 110 1.91 -25.61 13.72
CA ASP A 110 2.70 -26.70 13.16
C ASP A 110 2.16 -27.24 11.83
N ASN A 111 1.75 -26.30 10.95
CA ASN A 111 1.13 -26.53 9.64
C ASN A 111 -0.30 -27.11 9.67
N GLN A 112 -0.93 -27.24 10.83
CA GLN A 112 -2.33 -27.60 10.94
C GLN A 112 -3.19 -26.37 11.09
N GLN A 113 -4.24 -26.24 10.28
CA GLN A 113 -5.19 -25.13 10.41
C GLN A 113 -5.98 -25.27 11.70
N VAL A 114 -6.06 -24.19 12.47
CA VAL A 114 -6.77 -24.12 13.75
C VAL A 114 -7.75 -22.96 13.72
N ASP A 115 -8.98 -23.22 14.15
CA ASP A 115 -10.03 -22.20 14.18
C ASP A 115 -9.77 -21.14 15.27
N ILE A 116 -10.03 -19.90 14.94
CA ILE A 116 -10.00 -18.78 15.86
C ILE A 116 -11.34 -18.71 16.59
N LEU A 117 -11.33 -18.87 17.92
CA LEU A 117 -12.56 -18.91 18.74
C LEU A 117 -13.21 -17.54 18.89
N ASN A 118 -12.40 -16.46 18.88
CA ASN A 118 -12.83 -15.08 19.04
C ASN A 118 -12.47 -14.23 17.81
N ASN A 119 -12.85 -14.69 16.63
CA ASN A 119 -12.47 -14.07 15.37
C ASN A 119 -12.84 -12.57 15.33
N LYS A 120 -11.96 -11.78 14.73
CA LYS A 120 -12.17 -10.38 14.37
C LYS A 120 -12.04 -10.27 12.85
N ASP A 121 -13.00 -9.63 12.20
CA ASP A 121 -13.06 -9.62 10.73
C ASP A 121 -11.94 -8.79 10.10
N SER A 122 -11.53 -7.69 10.77
CA SER A 122 -10.46 -6.83 10.28
C SER A 122 -9.67 -6.12 11.39
N LEU A 123 -8.47 -5.66 11.07
CA LEU A 123 -7.58 -4.86 11.91
C LEU A 123 -7.13 -3.62 11.13
N ASN A 124 -7.42 -2.42 11.66
CA ASN A 124 -6.87 -1.19 11.12
C ASN A 124 -5.38 -1.06 11.43
N SER A 125 -4.72 -0.11 10.78
CA SER A 125 -3.33 0.24 11.06
C SER A 125 -3.11 0.55 12.53
N GLY A 126 -2.12 -0.12 13.13
CA GLY A 126 -1.77 0.02 14.54
C GLY A 126 -2.66 -0.73 15.53
N ASP A 127 -3.73 -1.38 15.06
CA ASP A 127 -4.58 -2.21 15.92
C ASP A 127 -3.84 -3.48 16.37
N VAL A 128 -4.18 -3.91 17.58
CA VAL A 128 -3.72 -5.17 18.17
C VAL A 128 -4.92 -6.02 18.54
N VAL A 129 -4.84 -7.32 18.29
CA VAL A 129 -5.86 -8.30 18.67
C VAL A 129 -5.21 -9.50 19.36
N VAL A 130 -5.95 -10.12 20.28
CA VAL A 130 -5.57 -11.41 20.84
C VAL A 130 -6.51 -12.45 20.27
N PHE A 131 -6.00 -13.34 19.44
CA PHE A 131 -6.75 -14.51 18.95
C PHE A 131 -6.63 -15.65 19.94
N GLU A 132 -7.74 -16.29 20.24
CA GLU A 132 -7.80 -17.50 21.05
C GLU A 132 -8.01 -18.71 20.14
N LEU A 133 -7.11 -19.71 20.26
CA LEU A 133 -7.12 -20.92 19.47
C LEU A 133 -7.39 -22.14 20.39
N ASN A 134 -8.23 -23.05 19.94
CA ASN A 134 -8.40 -24.32 20.63
C ASN A 134 -7.23 -25.27 20.38
N TRP A 135 -6.07 -24.93 20.97
CA TRP A 135 -4.84 -25.70 20.87
C TRP A 135 -4.22 -25.87 22.25
N LYS A 136 -3.99 -27.10 22.67
CA LYS A 136 -3.51 -27.44 24.02
C LYS A 136 -2.17 -28.18 24.03
N GLU A 137 -1.64 -28.49 22.86
CA GLU A 137 -0.40 -29.22 22.73
C GLU A 137 0.81 -28.27 22.68
N ALA A 138 2.00 -28.84 22.85
CA ALA A 138 3.21 -28.11 22.56
C ALA A 138 3.27 -27.77 21.05
N PHE A 139 3.85 -26.64 20.71
CA PHE A 139 4.02 -26.22 19.33
C PHE A 139 5.44 -25.71 19.09
N GLU A 140 5.86 -25.72 17.84
CA GLU A 140 7.13 -25.18 17.37
C GLU A 140 6.93 -23.88 16.59
N ARG A 141 5.88 -23.83 15.77
CA ARG A 141 5.62 -22.70 14.87
C ARG A 141 4.13 -22.36 14.81
N ILE A 142 3.88 -21.05 14.80
CA ILE A 142 2.56 -20.49 14.54
C ILE A 142 2.66 -19.63 13.29
N LEU A 143 1.68 -19.74 12.38
CA LEU A 143 1.54 -18.89 11.21
C LEU A 143 0.14 -18.29 11.21
N VAL A 144 0.07 -16.97 11.16
CA VAL A 144 -1.17 -16.21 10.99
C VAL A 144 -1.19 -15.64 9.59
N LYS A 145 -2.26 -15.89 8.84
CA LYS A 145 -2.47 -15.34 7.50
C LYS A 145 -3.68 -14.44 7.50
N SER A 146 -3.61 -13.39 6.71
CA SER A 146 -4.75 -12.61 6.25
C SER A 146 -4.82 -12.66 4.71
N ASP A 147 -5.83 -12.08 4.11
CA ASP A 147 -5.92 -11.98 2.64
C ASP A 147 -4.74 -11.19 2.04
N GLN A 148 -4.11 -10.32 2.83
CA GLN A 148 -3.12 -9.37 2.33
C GLN A 148 -1.68 -9.69 2.73
N THR A 149 -1.46 -10.34 3.90
CA THR A 149 -0.13 -10.58 4.47
C THR A 149 -0.11 -11.76 5.42
N GLU A 150 1.07 -12.22 5.83
CA GLU A 150 1.23 -13.28 6.80
C GLU A 150 2.31 -12.95 7.83
N ALA A 151 2.21 -13.50 9.03
CA ALA A 151 3.18 -13.41 10.10
C ALA A 151 3.43 -14.76 10.73
N ALA A 152 4.67 -15.07 11.03
CA ALA A 152 5.07 -16.31 11.68
C ALA A 152 5.72 -16.04 13.04
N TYR A 153 5.49 -16.94 13.98
CA TYR A 153 6.17 -17.00 15.26
C TYR A 153 6.81 -18.36 15.40
N GLU A 154 8.10 -18.38 15.68
CA GLU A 154 8.85 -19.60 16.01
C GLU A 154 9.20 -19.57 17.49
N LYS A 155 8.95 -20.68 18.19
CA LYS A 155 9.25 -20.78 19.61
C LYS A 155 10.76 -20.74 19.82
N PRO A 156 11.29 -19.85 20.69
CA PRO A 156 12.70 -19.85 21.04
C PRO A 156 13.13 -21.21 21.61
N THR A 157 14.19 -21.77 21.06
CA THR A 157 14.84 -23.00 21.54
C THR A 157 15.66 -22.77 22.79
#